data_86258700b0714d6313693ab41a7873ed
#
_entry.id   86258700b0714d6313693ab41a7873ed
#
_cell.length_a   1.000
_cell.length_b   1.000
_cell.length_c   1.000
_cell.angle_alpha   90.00
_cell.angle_beta   90.00
_cell.angle_gamma   90.00
#
_symmetry.space_group_name_H-M   'P 1'
#
loop_
_entity.id
_entity.type
_entity.pdbx_description
1 polymer ?
#
loop_
_entity_poly.entity_id
_entity_poly.type
_entity_poly.pdbx_seq_one_letter_code
_entity_poly.pdbx_strand_id
1 'polypeptide(L)'
;ISIRGFQVDLSQQQIGITVDGIANGNSNYGGGAKANRYIDTENLRAVEVSQGTADVASRSNAALGGTLNFTTINPGMDEQLVVSATTGDFGAQKTYVRLETGEIAPNTYAWMSLSSQNNNDWMDEVGEANRDHYAAKIVSYLDDMDITAYLSYDDSHEDNYQRIYGLSQFEQNPEWDQLTSDWSGIPYIDQSYRRGWSTLRENWFAYLEANMTFGDVEVKANAYYHDNKGRGDWIPPYIVDVTDDGTNGHSELVHGNTAMGGSVLGQIFFVDANGMALTPEEGCASSLTFPYGGGGAGQDWDICSAPE
;
A
#
# COMPACT_ATOMS: atom_id res chain seq x y z
N ILE A 1 -1.27 12.03 -2.12
CA ILE A 1 -2.22 12.82 -2.95
C ILE A 1 -2.38 14.17 -2.28
N SER A 2 -2.30 15.26 -3.05
CA SER A 2 -2.50 16.62 -2.56
C SER A 2 -3.39 17.41 -3.51
N ILE A 3 -4.36 18.16 -2.97
CA ILE A 3 -5.21 19.09 -3.69
C ILE A 3 -5.20 20.40 -2.90
N ARG A 4 -4.69 21.50 -3.50
CA ARG A 4 -4.63 22.84 -2.87
C ARG A 4 -3.99 22.87 -1.46
N GLY A 5 -2.97 22.04 -1.22
CA GLY A 5 -2.31 21.92 0.07
C GLY A 5 -2.98 20.97 1.07
N PHE A 6 -4.20 20.53 0.80
CA PHE A 6 -4.81 19.43 1.55
C PHE A 6 -4.30 18.11 1.03
N GLN A 7 -4.11 17.13 1.91
CA GLN A 7 -3.46 15.87 1.54
C GLN A 7 -4.10 14.64 2.16
N VAL A 8 -3.77 13.50 1.56
CA VAL A 8 -4.01 12.17 2.14
C VAL A 8 -2.67 11.49 2.29
N ASP A 9 -2.32 11.21 3.53
CA ASP A 9 -1.13 10.44 3.91
C ASP A 9 -1.45 9.43 5.02
N LEU A 10 -0.42 8.86 5.62
CA LEU A 10 -0.56 7.83 6.64
C LEU A 10 -1.24 8.35 7.92
N SER A 11 -1.06 9.61 8.26
CA SER A 11 -1.48 10.21 9.54
C SER A 11 -2.68 11.15 9.42
N GLN A 12 -3.08 11.52 8.20
CA GLN A 12 -4.20 12.44 7.99
C GLN A 12 -4.92 12.19 6.69
N GLN A 13 -6.22 12.44 6.71
CA GLN A 13 -7.05 12.47 5.51
C GLN A 13 -7.82 13.78 5.47
N GLN A 14 -7.50 14.62 4.50
CA GLN A 14 -8.14 15.91 4.27
C GLN A 14 -8.85 15.99 2.92
N ILE A 15 -8.75 14.93 2.13
CA ILE A 15 -9.42 14.75 0.85
C ILE A 15 -10.30 13.51 0.97
N GLY A 16 -11.57 13.66 0.64
CA GLY A 16 -12.50 12.54 0.62
C GLY A 16 -12.19 11.57 -0.51
N ILE A 17 -12.10 10.28 -0.22
CA ILE A 17 -11.93 9.23 -1.22
C ILE A 17 -13.13 8.32 -1.16
N THR A 18 -13.75 8.10 -2.32
CA THR A 18 -14.89 7.18 -2.46
C THR A 18 -14.69 6.27 -3.66
N VAL A 19 -15.24 5.07 -3.57
CA VAL A 19 -15.38 4.11 -4.68
C VAL A 19 -16.86 3.87 -4.88
N ASP A 20 -17.38 4.17 -6.07
CA ASP A 20 -18.82 4.15 -6.36
C ASP A 20 -19.67 4.92 -5.33
N GLY A 21 -19.11 6.03 -4.81
CA GLY A 21 -19.72 6.82 -3.76
C GLY A 21 -19.61 6.23 -2.33
N ILE A 22 -18.99 5.08 -2.15
CA ILE A 22 -18.75 4.48 -0.84
C ILE A 22 -17.42 5.02 -0.28
N ALA A 23 -17.45 5.52 0.95
CA ALA A 23 -16.27 6.08 1.58
C ALA A 23 -15.23 4.99 1.92
N ASN A 24 -13.96 5.33 1.78
CA ASN A 24 -12.87 4.48 2.22
C ASN A 24 -12.79 4.39 3.76
N GLY A 25 -12.18 3.33 4.26
CA GLY A 25 -11.84 3.18 5.67
C GLY A 25 -10.67 4.08 6.09
N ASN A 26 -10.53 4.29 7.40
CA ASN A 26 -9.40 5.01 7.99
C ASN A 26 -8.30 4.04 8.43
N SER A 27 -7.06 4.50 8.40
CA SER A 27 -5.93 3.81 9.00
C SER A 27 -5.93 3.99 10.53
N ASN A 28 -5.18 3.14 11.24
CA ASN A 28 -4.96 3.28 12.69
C ASN A 28 -4.25 4.59 13.08
N TYR A 29 -3.63 5.27 12.13
CA TYR A 29 -2.95 6.54 12.33
C TYR A 29 -3.81 7.77 11.95
N GLY A 30 -5.09 7.56 11.63
CA GLY A 30 -6.01 8.63 11.25
C GLY A 30 -5.98 9.03 9.77
N GLY A 31 -5.08 8.45 8.98
CA GLY A 31 -5.09 8.62 7.52
C GLY A 31 -6.06 7.65 6.84
N GLY A 32 -6.40 7.92 5.58
CA GLY A 32 -7.26 7.07 4.78
C GLY A 32 -6.51 6.07 3.93
N ALA A 33 -7.16 4.96 3.62
CA ALA A 33 -6.66 4.03 2.63
C ALA A 33 -6.62 4.69 1.25
N LYS A 34 -5.51 4.53 0.53
CA LYS A 34 -5.38 5.09 -0.83
C LYS A 34 -6.10 4.18 -1.81
N ALA A 35 -6.97 4.75 -2.65
CA ALA A 35 -7.79 3.99 -3.60
C ALA A 35 -6.97 3.13 -4.57
N ASN A 36 -5.80 3.59 -4.99
CA ASN A 36 -4.91 2.84 -5.87
C ASN A 36 -4.39 1.52 -5.27
N ARG A 37 -4.65 1.26 -3.99
CA ARG A 37 -4.26 0.02 -3.29
C ARG A 37 -5.38 -1.01 -3.21
N TYR A 38 -6.57 -0.72 -3.71
CA TYR A 38 -7.69 -1.65 -3.71
C TYR A 38 -8.61 -1.51 -4.93
N ILE A 39 -8.17 -0.76 -5.96
CA ILE A 39 -8.86 -0.62 -7.25
C ILE A 39 -7.86 -0.89 -8.37
N ASP A 40 -8.25 -1.68 -9.35
CA ASP A 40 -7.53 -1.81 -10.61
C ASP A 40 -8.02 -0.76 -11.62
N THR A 41 -7.10 -0.11 -12.32
CA THR A 41 -7.40 0.95 -13.28
C THR A 41 -8.24 0.47 -14.45
N GLU A 42 -8.08 -0.78 -14.88
CA GLU A 42 -8.86 -1.41 -15.95
C GLU A 42 -10.33 -1.66 -15.56
N ASN A 43 -10.63 -1.62 -14.27
CA ASN A 43 -12.00 -1.71 -13.76
C ASN A 43 -12.66 -0.35 -13.57
N LEU A 44 -11.94 0.75 -13.86
CA LEU A 44 -12.49 2.11 -13.69
C LEU A 44 -13.17 2.59 -14.96
N ARG A 45 -14.35 3.19 -14.77
CA ARG A 45 -15.04 3.98 -15.79
C ARG A 45 -14.60 5.43 -15.76
N ALA A 46 -14.44 6.00 -14.56
CA ALA A 46 -14.12 7.40 -14.36
C ALA A 46 -13.44 7.66 -13.02
N VAL A 47 -12.68 8.75 -12.97
CA VAL A 47 -12.21 9.36 -11.72
C VAL A 47 -12.72 10.80 -11.72
N GLU A 48 -13.55 11.13 -10.76
CA GLU A 48 -14.13 12.45 -10.60
C GLU A 48 -13.41 13.21 -9.49
N VAL A 49 -12.97 14.43 -9.80
CA VAL A 49 -12.24 15.27 -8.86
C VAL A 49 -13.07 16.52 -8.57
N SER A 50 -13.52 16.67 -7.33
CA SER A 50 -14.14 17.90 -6.85
C SER A 50 -13.14 18.68 -6.00
N GLN A 51 -12.85 19.92 -6.37
CA GLN A 51 -11.91 20.79 -5.66
C GLN A 51 -12.66 21.80 -4.78
N GLY A 52 -12.20 22.01 -3.56
CA GLY A 52 -12.77 22.94 -2.62
C GLY A 52 -13.68 22.26 -1.60
N THR A 53 -14.84 22.85 -1.32
CA THR A 53 -15.83 22.21 -0.44
C THR A 53 -16.33 20.93 -1.07
N ALA A 54 -16.39 19.87 -0.29
CA ALA A 54 -16.94 18.60 -0.72
C ALA A 54 -18.33 18.78 -1.34
N ASP A 55 -18.64 17.97 -2.33
CA ASP A 55 -20.02 17.77 -2.74
C ASP A 55 -20.86 17.41 -1.50
N VAL A 56 -21.98 18.10 -1.31
CA VAL A 56 -22.91 17.86 -0.20
C VAL A 56 -23.39 16.40 -0.18
N ALA A 57 -23.42 15.75 -1.34
CA ALA A 57 -23.76 14.34 -1.49
C ALA A 57 -22.58 13.38 -1.18
N SER A 58 -21.36 13.89 -0.97
CA SER A 58 -20.22 13.04 -0.65
C SER A 58 -20.39 12.37 0.70
N ARG A 59 -20.22 11.06 0.73
CA ARG A 59 -20.25 10.26 1.97
C ARG A 59 -18.93 10.27 2.73
N SER A 60 -17.91 10.92 2.20
CA SER A 60 -16.63 11.06 2.90
C SER A 60 -16.75 12.11 4.01
N ASN A 61 -16.35 11.73 5.21
CA ASN A 61 -16.30 12.62 6.37
C ASN A 61 -15.04 13.50 6.44
N ALA A 62 -14.11 13.34 5.51
CA ALA A 62 -12.78 13.96 5.53
C ALA A 62 -12.49 14.75 4.25
N ALA A 63 -13.42 15.60 3.82
CA ALA A 63 -13.38 16.24 2.50
C ALA A 63 -13.09 17.75 2.55
N LEU A 64 -12.16 18.18 3.37
CA LEU A 64 -11.80 19.61 3.52
C LEU A 64 -11.21 20.22 2.24
N GLY A 65 -10.41 19.47 1.52
CA GLY A 65 -9.74 19.89 0.28
C GLY A 65 -10.49 19.52 -1.00
N GLY A 66 -11.58 18.77 -0.87
CA GLY A 66 -12.33 18.21 -1.99
C GLY A 66 -12.50 16.71 -1.92
N THR A 67 -12.96 16.11 -3.02
CA THR A 67 -13.20 14.66 -3.11
C THR A 67 -12.60 14.07 -4.38
N LEU A 68 -12.19 12.80 -4.28
CA LEU A 68 -11.86 11.92 -5.39
C LEU A 68 -12.86 10.76 -5.37
N ASN A 69 -13.69 10.66 -6.39
CA ASN A 69 -14.60 9.53 -6.57
C ASN A 69 -14.11 8.65 -7.72
N PHE A 70 -13.86 7.39 -7.42
CA PHE A 70 -13.48 6.35 -8.37
C PHE A 70 -14.75 5.56 -8.73
N THR A 71 -15.18 5.65 -9.98
CA THR A 71 -16.38 4.94 -10.45
C THR A 71 -15.94 3.70 -11.21
N THR A 72 -16.40 2.52 -10.77
CA THR A 72 -16.11 1.25 -11.44
C THR A 72 -17.03 1.05 -12.66
N ILE A 73 -16.58 0.22 -13.61
CA ILE A 73 -17.36 -0.16 -14.79
C ILE A 73 -18.57 -0.97 -14.35
N ASN A 74 -19.74 -0.67 -14.91
CA ASN A 74 -20.89 -1.56 -14.79
C ASN A 74 -20.78 -2.71 -15.79
N PRO A 75 -21.33 -3.89 -15.48
CA PRO A 75 -21.36 -5.02 -16.41
C PRO A 75 -21.98 -4.66 -17.75
N GLY A 76 -21.38 -5.17 -18.83
CA GLY A 76 -21.94 -5.12 -20.16
C GLY A 76 -23.14 -6.07 -20.32
N MET A 77 -23.98 -5.80 -21.33
CA MET A 77 -25.16 -6.64 -21.61
C MET A 77 -24.79 -7.91 -22.38
N ASP A 78 -23.65 -7.91 -23.06
CA ASP A 78 -23.18 -9.02 -23.88
C ASP A 78 -22.05 -9.78 -23.18
N GLU A 79 -21.94 -11.08 -23.48
CA GLU A 79 -20.79 -11.87 -23.06
C GLU A 79 -19.51 -11.34 -23.73
N GLN A 80 -18.50 -11.06 -22.94
CA GLN A 80 -17.22 -10.56 -23.44
C GLN A 80 -16.06 -11.05 -22.58
N LEU A 81 -14.95 -11.39 -23.23
CA LEU A 81 -13.69 -11.61 -22.57
C LEU A 81 -12.69 -10.49 -22.96
N VAL A 82 -12.24 -9.76 -21.97
CA VAL A 82 -11.21 -8.74 -22.14
C VAL A 82 -9.90 -9.28 -21.59
N VAL A 83 -8.86 -9.26 -22.40
CA VAL A 83 -7.50 -9.65 -22.00
C VAL A 83 -6.54 -8.54 -22.34
N SER A 84 -5.72 -8.13 -21.41
CA SER A 84 -4.66 -7.16 -21.60
C SER A 84 -3.34 -7.70 -21.06
N ALA A 85 -2.26 -7.47 -21.79
CA ALA A 85 -0.90 -7.72 -21.33
C ALA A 85 -0.05 -6.48 -21.62
N THR A 86 0.66 -6.02 -20.64
CA THR A 86 1.54 -4.86 -20.72
C THR A 86 2.95 -5.26 -20.29
N THR A 87 3.93 -4.78 -21.01
CA THR A 87 5.35 -4.91 -20.64
C THR A 87 6.00 -3.54 -20.69
N GLY A 88 7.04 -3.33 -19.89
CA GLY A 88 7.78 -2.08 -19.82
C GLY A 88 9.21 -2.30 -19.36
N ASP A 89 9.91 -1.20 -19.17
CA ASP A 89 11.26 -1.20 -18.63
C ASP A 89 11.27 -1.74 -17.17
N PHE A 90 12.44 -2.09 -16.68
CA PHE A 90 12.65 -2.64 -15.34
C PHE A 90 11.83 -3.92 -15.07
N GLY A 91 11.72 -4.78 -16.08
CA GLY A 91 10.97 -6.02 -15.97
C GLY A 91 9.46 -5.85 -15.74
N ALA A 92 8.93 -4.63 -15.95
CA ALA A 92 7.51 -4.36 -15.71
C ALA A 92 6.62 -5.22 -16.60
N GLN A 93 5.70 -5.93 -15.94
CA GLN A 93 4.72 -6.79 -16.58
C GLN A 93 3.38 -6.64 -15.86
N LYS A 94 2.31 -6.59 -16.63
CA LYS A 94 0.94 -6.67 -16.11
C LYS A 94 0.11 -7.53 -17.02
N THR A 95 -0.61 -8.47 -16.42
CA THR A 95 -1.65 -9.26 -17.08
C THR A 95 -2.99 -8.92 -16.45
N TYR A 96 -4.00 -8.71 -17.26
CA TYR A 96 -5.36 -8.44 -16.83
C TYR A 96 -6.33 -9.26 -17.64
N VAL A 97 -7.33 -9.86 -16.99
CA VAL A 97 -8.43 -10.59 -17.61
C VAL A 97 -9.74 -10.16 -16.96
N ARG A 98 -10.75 -9.84 -17.77
CA ARG A 98 -12.13 -9.61 -17.30
C ARG A 98 -13.10 -10.39 -18.15
N LEU A 99 -13.98 -11.14 -17.50
CA LEU A 99 -15.13 -11.82 -18.10
C LEU A 99 -16.38 -11.02 -17.80
N GLU A 100 -17.08 -10.59 -18.85
CA GLU A 100 -18.46 -10.09 -18.81
C GLU A 100 -19.39 -11.28 -19.07
N THR A 101 -20.40 -11.45 -18.25
CA THR A 101 -21.24 -12.67 -18.32
C THR A 101 -22.38 -12.57 -19.32
N GLY A 102 -22.70 -11.35 -19.81
CA GLY A 102 -24.01 -11.12 -20.39
C GLY A 102 -25.13 -11.30 -19.35
N GLU A 103 -26.34 -11.56 -19.81
CA GLU A 103 -27.50 -11.74 -18.93
C GLU A 103 -27.49 -13.12 -18.26
N ILE A 104 -27.33 -13.16 -16.93
CA ILE A 104 -27.32 -14.39 -16.12
C ILE A 104 -28.67 -14.70 -15.46
N ALA A 105 -29.51 -13.70 -15.34
CA ALA A 105 -30.89 -13.77 -14.89
C ALA A 105 -31.63 -12.57 -15.49
N PRO A 106 -32.98 -12.50 -15.49
CA PRO A 106 -33.70 -11.38 -16.07
C PRO A 106 -33.15 -10.02 -15.59
N ASN A 107 -32.66 -9.20 -16.53
CA ASN A 107 -32.03 -7.90 -16.33
C ASN A 107 -30.85 -7.90 -15.33
N THR A 108 -30.14 -9.01 -15.21
CA THR A 108 -29.02 -9.17 -14.26
C THR A 108 -27.75 -9.53 -15.01
N TYR A 109 -26.72 -8.75 -14.80
CA TYR A 109 -25.45 -8.81 -15.49
C TYR A 109 -24.31 -8.78 -14.48
N ALA A 110 -23.20 -9.42 -14.81
CA ALA A 110 -22.04 -9.43 -13.94
C ALA A 110 -20.72 -9.36 -14.73
N TRP A 111 -19.67 -8.96 -14.07
CA TRP A 111 -18.32 -9.19 -14.52
C TRP A 111 -17.43 -9.67 -13.37
N MET A 112 -16.38 -10.36 -13.72
CA MET A 112 -15.28 -10.71 -12.82
C MET A 112 -13.94 -10.42 -13.49
N SER A 113 -12.97 -9.97 -12.72
CA SER A 113 -11.64 -9.68 -13.23
C SER A 113 -10.55 -10.18 -12.30
N LEU A 114 -9.39 -10.43 -12.89
CA LEU A 114 -8.15 -10.68 -12.19
C LEU A 114 -7.02 -9.93 -12.89
N SER A 115 -6.10 -9.41 -12.12
CA SER A 115 -4.84 -8.89 -12.64
C SER A 115 -3.68 -9.27 -11.76
N SER A 116 -2.52 -9.43 -12.38
CA SER A 116 -1.24 -9.60 -11.69
C SER A 116 -0.23 -8.68 -12.35
N GLN A 117 0.50 -7.93 -11.54
CA GLN A 117 1.57 -7.08 -12.01
C GLN A 117 2.82 -7.25 -11.16
N ASN A 118 3.95 -7.12 -11.80
CA ASN A 118 5.26 -7.07 -11.17
C ASN A 118 6.17 -6.10 -11.90
N ASN A 119 7.07 -5.48 -11.18
CA ASN A 119 8.18 -4.71 -11.73
C ASN A 119 9.30 -4.64 -10.71
N ASN A 120 10.51 -4.43 -11.20
CA ASN A 120 11.64 -4.08 -10.37
C ASN A 120 11.71 -2.56 -10.20
N ASP A 121 12.50 -2.09 -9.26
CA ASP A 121 12.76 -0.66 -9.13
C ASP A 121 13.65 -0.16 -10.28
N TRP A 122 13.64 1.15 -10.49
CA TRP A 122 14.37 1.79 -11.59
C TRP A 122 15.83 2.13 -11.24
N MET A 123 16.23 1.98 -9.96
CA MET A 123 17.57 2.36 -9.53
C MET A 123 18.58 1.24 -9.71
N ASP A 124 18.31 0.09 -9.15
CA ASP A 124 19.24 -1.05 -9.14
C ASP A 124 18.60 -2.37 -9.58
N GLU A 125 17.31 -2.34 -9.90
CA GLU A 125 16.51 -3.49 -10.33
C GLU A 125 16.40 -4.62 -9.27
N VAL A 126 16.76 -4.35 -8.03
CA VAL A 126 16.70 -5.32 -6.92
C VAL A 126 15.38 -5.23 -6.15
N GLY A 127 14.91 -4.00 -5.91
CA GLY A 127 13.62 -3.80 -5.28
C GLY A 127 12.49 -4.25 -6.19
N GLU A 128 11.44 -4.77 -5.60
CA GLU A 128 10.30 -5.34 -6.32
C GLU A 128 9.01 -4.62 -5.94
N ALA A 129 8.08 -4.54 -6.89
CA ALA A 129 6.71 -4.18 -6.64
C ALA A 129 5.79 -5.20 -7.30
N ASN A 130 5.07 -5.95 -6.47
CA ASN A 130 4.18 -7.03 -6.90
C ASN A 130 2.77 -6.72 -6.43
N ARG A 131 1.78 -7.02 -7.25
CA ARG A 131 0.38 -6.82 -6.91
C ARG A 131 -0.52 -7.81 -7.63
N ASP A 132 -1.39 -8.46 -6.87
CA ASP A 132 -2.49 -9.27 -7.37
C ASP A 132 -3.83 -8.63 -6.99
N HIS A 133 -4.73 -8.53 -7.95
CA HIS A 133 -6.04 -7.92 -7.75
C HIS A 133 -7.15 -8.78 -8.35
N TYR A 134 -8.20 -8.97 -7.58
CA TYR A 134 -9.41 -9.69 -7.97
C TYR A 134 -10.61 -8.81 -7.69
N ALA A 135 -11.55 -8.73 -8.65
CA ALA A 135 -12.78 -7.99 -8.43
C ALA A 135 -13.96 -8.64 -9.17
N ALA A 136 -15.15 -8.38 -8.65
CA ALA A 136 -16.40 -8.76 -9.29
C ALA A 136 -17.48 -7.73 -9.01
N LYS A 137 -18.35 -7.52 -9.98
CA LYS A 137 -19.53 -6.65 -9.86
C LYS A 137 -20.73 -7.34 -10.49
N ILE A 138 -21.86 -7.27 -9.82
CA ILE A 138 -23.16 -7.70 -10.33
C ILE A 138 -24.15 -6.56 -10.21
N VAL A 139 -24.95 -6.36 -11.26
CA VAL A 139 -26.02 -5.36 -11.30
C VAL A 139 -27.29 -6.02 -11.77
N SER A 140 -28.38 -5.78 -11.06
CA SER A 140 -29.73 -6.23 -11.40
C SER A 140 -30.63 -5.03 -11.54
N TYR A 141 -31.24 -4.84 -12.71
CA TYR A 141 -32.18 -3.76 -13.02
C TYR A 141 -33.60 -4.30 -12.90
N LEU A 142 -34.25 -4.02 -11.79
CA LEU A 142 -35.65 -4.37 -11.53
C LEU A 142 -36.54 -3.14 -11.81
N ASP A 143 -37.86 -3.36 -11.96
CA ASP A 143 -38.76 -2.29 -12.38
C ASP A 143 -38.69 -0.99 -11.55
N ASP A 144 -38.66 -1.12 -10.22
CA ASP A 144 -38.61 0.03 -9.29
C ASP A 144 -37.32 0.02 -8.41
N MET A 145 -36.35 -0.82 -8.72
CA MET A 145 -35.16 -0.99 -7.90
C MET A 145 -33.98 -1.51 -8.69
N ASP A 146 -32.83 -0.85 -8.55
CA ASP A 146 -31.56 -1.38 -9.01
C ASP A 146 -30.74 -1.90 -7.82
N ILE A 147 -30.20 -3.10 -7.96
CA ILE A 147 -29.33 -3.70 -6.95
C ILE A 147 -27.95 -3.85 -7.53
N THR A 148 -26.93 -3.34 -6.83
CA THR A 148 -25.52 -3.51 -7.18
C THR A 148 -24.77 -4.17 -6.03
N ALA A 149 -24.02 -5.21 -6.34
CA ALA A 149 -23.02 -5.75 -5.43
C ALA A 149 -21.63 -5.68 -6.06
N TYR A 150 -20.64 -5.35 -5.26
CA TYR A 150 -19.23 -5.28 -5.65
C TYR A 150 -18.36 -5.91 -4.58
N LEU A 151 -17.32 -6.57 -5.03
CA LEU A 151 -16.28 -7.16 -4.18
C LEU A 151 -14.92 -6.99 -4.85
N SER A 152 -13.92 -6.59 -4.08
CA SER A 152 -12.53 -6.66 -4.51
C SER A 152 -11.61 -7.18 -3.41
N TYR A 153 -10.57 -7.87 -3.83
CA TYR A 153 -9.43 -8.25 -3.02
C TYR A 153 -8.15 -7.80 -3.71
N ASP A 154 -7.24 -7.25 -2.93
CA ASP A 154 -5.97 -6.73 -3.40
C ASP A 154 -4.87 -7.14 -2.43
N ASP A 155 -3.80 -7.70 -2.96
CA ASP A 155 -2.59 -8.03 -2.23
C ASP A 155 -1.40 -7.38 -2.93
N SER A 156 -0.62 -6.60 -2.18
CA SER A 156 0.50 -5.87 -2.73
C SER A 156 1.72 -5.85 -1.83
N HIS A 157 2.87 -5.97 -2.48
CA HIS A 157 4.20 -5.82 -1.91
C HIS A 157 4.94 -4.76 -2.73
N GLU A 158 5.46 -3.76 -2.06
CA GLU A 158 6.29 -2.71 -2.66
C GLU A 158 7.54 -2.53 -1.80
N ASP A 159 8.74 -2.72 -2.35
CA ASP A 159 9.97 -2.33 -1.68
C ASP A 159 10.11 -0.82 -1.69
N ASN A 160 10.54 -0.25 -0.57
CA ASN A 160 10.55 1.18 -0.36
C ASN A 160 11.81 1.84 -0.92
N TYR A 161 11.68 3.09 -1.32
CA TYR A 161 12.81 3.96 -1.66
C TYR A 161 13.24 4.77 -0.44
N GLN A 162 14.55 4.98 -0.30
CA GLN A 162 15.08 5.93 0.67
C GLN A 162 14.91 7.36 0.14
N ARG A 163 14.58 8.26 1.05
CA ARG A 163 14.49 9.68 0.73
C ARG A 163 15.89 10.27 0.67
N ILE A 164 16.22 10.94 -0.44
CA ILE A 164 17.44 11.71 -0.61
C ILE A 164 17.26 13.07 0.05
N TYR A 165 18.23 13.48 0.86
CA TYR A 165 18.22 14.76 1.58
C TYR A 165 19.34 15.65 1.06
N GLY A 166 18.96 16.61 0.21
CA GLY A 166 19.83 17.64 -0.30
C GLY A 166 20.36 17.42 -1.72
N LEU A 167 20.62 18.54 -2.38
CA LEU A 167 21.05 18.56 -3.76
C LEU A 167 22.42 17.90 -3.97
N SER A 168 23.34 18.11 -3.03
CA SER A 168 24.69 17.54 -3.13
C SER A 168 24.70 16.00 -3.17
N GLN A 169 23.77 15.37 -2.47
CA GLN A 169 23.65 13.93 -2.48
C GLN A 169 23.08 13.42 -3.82
N PHE A 170 22.08 14.13 -4.34
CA PHE A 170 21.53 13.85 -5.64
C PHE A 170 22.56 14.07 -6.78
N GLU A 171 23.37 15.13 -6.69
CA GLU A 171 24.42 15.42 -7.69
C GLU A 171 25.55 14.38 -7.70
N GLN A 172 25.79 13.70 -6.59
CA GLN A 172 26.80 12.64 -6.53
C GLN A 172 26.38 11.40 -7.31
N ASN A 173 25.14 10.98 -7.15
CA ASN A 173 24.54 9.90 -7.92
C ASN A 173 23.01 10.02 -7.92
N PRO A 174 22.40 10.50 -9.00
CA PRO A 174 20.95 10.68 -9.10
C PRO A 174 20.17 9.36 -9.16
N GLU A 175 20.86 8.24 -9.42
CA GLU A 175 20.25 6.92 -9.53
C GLU A 175 20.46 6.06 -8.28
N TRP A 176 20.89 6.66 -7.18
CA TRP A 176 21.16 5.93 -5.95
C TRP A 176 20.53 6.61 -4.73
N ASP A 177 19.72 5.89 -4.02
CA ASP A 177 19.03 6.35 -2.81
C ASP A 177 19.69 5.88 -1.51
N GLN A 178 20.96 5.46 -1.56
CA GLN A 178 21.76 4.98 -0.43
C GLN A 178 21.35 3.60 0.12
N LEU A 179 20.41 2.92 -0.51
CA LEU A 179 20.16 1.52 -0.21
C LEU A 179 21.15 0.62 -0.96
N THR A 180 21.40 -0.54 -0.42
CA THR A 180 22.26 -1.54 -1.05
C THR A 180 21.42 -2.59 -1.75
N SER A 181 21.91 -3.06 -2.89
CA SER A 181 21.30 -4.11 -3.68
C SER A 181 21.71 -5.50 -3.24
N ASP A 182 22.88 -5.61 -2.61
CA ASP A 182 23.47 -6.88 -2.20
C ASP A 182 23.38 -7.08 -0.69
N TRP A 183 23.05 -8.29 -0.31
CA TRP A 183 23.15 -8.75 1.07
C TRP A 183 24.60 -9.11 1.41
N SER A 184 25.18 -8.47 2.42
CA SER A 184 26.60 -8.64 2.76
C SER A 184 26.83 -9.60 3.93
N GLY A 185 25.84 -9.87 4.75
CA GLY A 185 25.98 -10.59 6.03
C GLY A 185 26.56 -9.70 7.14
N ILE A 186 26.78 -8.42 6.88
CA ILE A 186 27.31 -7.46 7.86
C ILE A 186 26.15 -6.58 8.35
N PRO A 187 25.72 -6.70 9.62
CA PRO A 187 24.55 -5.99 10.13
C PRO A 187 24.58 -4.47 9.91
N TYR A 188 25.73 -3.84 10.02
CA TYR A 188 25.89 -2.42 9.77
C TYR A 188 25.55 -2.03 8.32
N ILE A 189 25.99 -2.83 7.35
CA ILE A 189 25.71 -2.58 5.92
C ILE A 189 24.27 -2.97 5.58
N ASP A 190 23.82 -4.12 6.08
CA ASP A 190 22.56 -4.74 5.70
C ASP A 190 21.33 -4.02 6.29
N GLN A 191 21.51 -3.10 7.24
CA GLN A 191 20.44 -2.17 7.60
C GLN A 191 20.02 -1.27 6.44
N SER A 192 20.83 -1.15 5.40
CA SER A 192 20.52 -0.43 4.16
C SER A 192 20.07 -1.35 3.03
N TYR A 193 19.92 -2.66 3.27
CA TYR A 193 19.51 -3.59 2.23
C TYR A 193 18.08 -3.29 1.76
N ARG A 194 17.89 -3.04 0.46
CA ARG A 194 16.62 -2.57 -0.13
C ARG A 194 15.45 -3.49 0.19
N ARG A 195 15.60 -4.79 -0.01
CA ARG A 195 14.52 -5.76 0.21
C ARG A 195 14.13 -5.97 1.68
N GLY A 196 14.87 -5.38 2.61
CA GLY A 196 14.53 -5.35 4.02
C GLY A 196 13.42 -4.35 4.38
N TRP A 197 13.09 -3.43 3.47
CA TRP A 197 12.18 -2.31 3.73
C TRP A 197 11.03 -2.30 2.74
N SER A 198 9.86 -2.69 3.18
CA SER A 198 8.71 -2.86 2.30
C SER A 198 7.40 -2.33 2.86
N THR A 199 6.49 -2.08 1.95
CA THR A 199 5.09 -1.79 2.23
C THR A 199 4.25 -2.96 1.75
N LEU A 200 3.64 -3.67 2.70
CA LEU A 200 2.74 -4.78 2.44
C LEU A 200 1.31 -4.33 2.67
N ARG A 201 0.39 -4.66 1.77
CA ARG A 201 -1.03 -4.33 1.92
C ARG A 201 -1.90 -5.47 1.41
N GLU A 202 -2.88 -5.82 2.22
CA GLU A 202 -3.98 -6.70 1.89
C GLU A 202 -5.28 -5.92 2.10
N ASN A 203 -6.12 -5.84 1.09
CA ASN A 203 -7.36 -5.08 1.14
C ASN A 203 -8.54 -5.93 0.71
N TRP A 204 -9.60 -5.91 1.49
CA TRP A 204 -10.93 -6.37 1.11
C TRP A 204 -11.87 -5.17 1.05
N PHE A 205 -12.52 -4.97 -0.06
CA PHE A 205 -13.53 -3.94 -0.20
C PHE A 205 -14.78 -4.54 -0.84
N ALA A 206 -15.91 -4.38 -0.19
CA ALA A 206 -17.19 -4.90 -0.67
C ALA A 206 -18.33 -3.96 -0.34
N TYR A 207 -19.35 -3.91 -1.20
CA TYR A 207 -20.59 -3.24 -0.91
C TYR A 207 -21.78 -3.92 -1.57
N LEU A 208 -22.94 -3.71 -0.97
CA LEU A 208 -24.26 -3.95 -1.55
C LEU A 208 -25.02 -2.65 -1.54
N GLU A 209 -25.58 -2.25 -2.68
CA GLU A 209 -26.34 -1.02 -2.83
C GLU A 209 -27.67 -1.33 -3.48
N ALA A 210 -28.74 -0.68 -3.00
CA ALA A 210 -30.06 -0.68 -3.62
C ALA A 210 -30.49 0.76 -3.86
N ASN A 211 -30.86 1.06 -5.11
CA ASN A 211 -31.48 2.31 -5.51
C ASN A 211 -32.96 2.00 -5.80
N MET A 212 -33.88 2.65 -5.09
CA MET A 212 -35.30 2.35 -5.14
C MET A 212 -36.05 3.62 -5.45
N THR A 213 -37.12 3.52 -6.26
CA THR A 213 -38.00 4.64 -6.59
C THR A 213 -39.42 4.35 -6.06
N PHE A 214 -39.94 5.23 -5.21
CA PHE A 214 -41.25 5.14 -4.63
C PHE A 214 -42.06 6.41 -5.01
N GLY A 215 -42.73 6.39 -6.15
CA GLY A 215 -43.38 7.57 -6.70
C GLY A 215 -42.34 8.65 -7.04
N ASP A 216 -42.40 9.79 -6.37
CA ASP A 216 -41.46 10.89 -6.55
C ASP A 216 -40.26 10.84 -5.59
N VAL A 217 -40.14 9.78 -4.81
CA VAL A 217 -39.05 9.63 -3.82
C VAL A 217 -38.03 8.59 -4.28
N GLU A 218 -36.80 9.02 -4.42
CA GLU A 218 -35.66 8.15 -4.66
C GLU A 218 -34.99 7.82 -3.32
N VAL A 219 -34.74 6.53 -3.07
CA VAL A 219 -34.06 6.02 -1.87
C VAL A 219 -32.85 5.23 -2.30
N LYS A 220 -31.70 5.66 -1.82
CA LYS A 220 -30.42 4.95 -1.99
C LYS A 220 -29.95 4.38 -0.66
N ALA A 221 -29.91 3.07 -0.56
CA ALA A 221 -29.42 2.35 0.62
C ALA A 221 -28.20 1.53 0.29
N ASN A 222 -27.24 1.47 1.18
CA ASN A 222 -26.07 0.60 1.03
C ASN A 222 -25.56 0.05 2.36
N ALA A 223 -24.90 -1.10 2.26
CA ALA A 223 -24.06 -1.68 3.28
C ALA A 223 -22.69 -1.96 2.68
N TYR A 224 -21.63 -1.69 3.42
CA TYR A 224 -20.27 -1.89 2.91
C TYR A 224 -19.31 -2.40 3.98
N TYR A 225 -18.24 -3.00 3.53
CA TYR A 225 -17.14 -3.50 4.32
C TYR A 225 -15.81 -3.13 3.67
N HIS A 226 -14.88 -2.61 4.45
CA HIS A 226 -13.52 -2.36 4.03
C HIS A 226 -12.56 -2.80 5.13
N ASP A 227 -11.72 -3.79 4.82
CA ASP A 227 -10.65 -4.26 5.68
C ASP A 227 -9.31 -4.02 4.97
N ASN A 228 -8.43 -3.30 5.62
CA ASN A 228 -7.11 -2.97 5.11
C ASN A 228 -6.08 -3.40 6.15
N LYS A 229 -5.32 -4.42 5.83
CA LYS A 229 -4.24 -4.95 6.66
C LYS A 229 -2.90 -4.68 6.01
N GLY A 230 -1.86 -4.70 6.81
CA GLY A 230 -0.50 -4.63 6.32
C GLY A 230 0.43 -3.87 7.22
N ARG A 231 1.65 -3.76 6.76
CA ARG A 231 2.70 -2.95 7.40
C ARG A 231 3.32 -2.04 6.37
N GLY A 232 3.94 -0.97 6.81
CA GLY A 232 4.81 -0.15 6.02
C GLY A 232 6.05 0.09 6.84
N ASP A 233 7.18 -0.34 6.35
CA ASP A 233 8.45 -0.13 7.01
C ASP A 233 8.95 1.27 6.66
N TRP A 234 9.45 1.97 7.64
CA TRP A 234 10.04 3.29 7.44
C TRP A 234 11.56 3.14 7.45
N ILE A 235 12.17 3.51 6.32
CA ILE A 235 13.62 3.50 6.20
C ILE A 235 14.14 4.74 6.94
N PRO A 236 14.94 4.58 7.99
CA PRO A 236 15.51 5.74 8.67
C PRO A 236 16.48 6.47 7.73
N PRO A 237 16.49 7.82 7.75
CA PRO A 237 17.34 8.61 6.87
C PRO A 237 18.81 8.63 7.32
N TYR A 238 19.25 7.65 8.06
CA TYR A 238 20.58 7.54 8.62
C TYR A 238 20.90 6.07 8.90
N ILE A 239 22.16 5.74 8.77
CA ILE A 239 22.72 4.46 9.21
C ILE A 239 23.04 4.57 10.70
N VAL A 240 22.66 3.56 11.46
CA VAL A 240 22.97 3.46 12.88
C VAL A 240 24.31 2.75 13.02
N ASP A 241 25.21 3.30 13.81
CA ASP A 241 26.48 2.65 14.07
C ASP A 241 26.24 1.36 14.86
N VAL A 242 26.84 0.27 14.37
CA VAL A 242 26.91 -0.99 15.08
C VAL A 242 28.25 -1.00 15.80
N THR A 243 28.22 -0.98 17.12
CA THR A 243 29.43 -1.05 17.93
C THR A 243 29.48 -2.36 18.67
N ASP A 244 30.69 -2.94 18.73
CA ASP A 244 31.01 -3.96 19.70
C ASP A 244 31.73 -3.26 20.84
N ASP A 245 31.06 -3.13 21.98
CA ASP A 245 31.67 -2.49 23.16
C ASP A 245 32.73 -3.37 23.86
N GLY A 246 32.88 -4.60 23.40
CA GLY A 246 33.81 -5.57 23.94
C GLY A 246 33.52 -6.00 25.40
N THR A 247 32.45 -5.42 25.98
CA THR A 247 32.13 -5.66 27.39
C THR A 247 31.27 -6.89 27.57
N ASN A 248 30.35 -7.11 26.64
CA ASN A 248 29.40 -8.22 26.69
C ASN A 248 29.48 -9.16 25.48
N GLY A 249 30.36 -8.89 24.53
CA GLY A 249 30.48 -9.64 23.29
C GLY A 249 29.29 -9.42 22.33
N HIS A 250 28.58 -8.29 22.45
CA HIS A 250 27.44 -7.96 21.66
C HIS A 250 27.68 -6.73 20.78
N SER A 251 27.17 -6.77 19.56
CA SER A 251 27.12 -5.60 18.72
C SER A 251 25.89 -4.78 19.09
N GLU A 252 26.10 -3.54 19.48
CA GLU A 252 25.03 -2.61 19.83
C GLU A 252 24.79 -1.60 18.72
N LEU A 253 23.56 -1.28 18.45
CA LEU A 253 23.21 -0.14 17.59
C LEU A 253 23.25 1.15 18.40
N VAL A 254 24.27 1.96 18.11
CA VAL A 254 24.39 3.31 18.70
C VAL A 254 23.67 4.32 17.80
N HIS A 255 22.56 4.82 18.28
CA HIS A 255 21.73 5.79 17.53
C HIS A 255 22.17 7.25 17.74
N GLY A 256 23.40 7.51 18.10
CA GLY A 256 23.90 8.86 18.42
C GLY A 256 23.96 9.83 17.25
N ASN A 257 23.94 9.34 16.02
CA ASN A 257 24.07 10.15 14.82
C ASN A 257 22.81 10.13 13.99
N THR A 258 21.76 10.75 14.50
CA THR A 258 20.60 11.02 13.66
C THR A 258 20.91 12.17 12.71
N ALA A 259 21.03 11.93 11.45
CA ALA A 259 21.37 12.93 10.43
C ALA A 259 20.43 14.14 10.39
N MET A 260 19.30 14.07 11.03
CA MET A 260 18.27 15.13 11.06
C MET A 260 17.75 15.43 12.46
N GLY A 261 18.42 14.95 13.51
CA GLY A 261 17.97 15.18 14.89
C GLY A 261 16.65 14.52 15.25
N GLY A 262 16.16 13.63 14.40
CA GLY A 262 14.92 12.89 14.62
C GLY A 262 15.13 11.66 15.50
N SER A 263 14.08 11.29 16.23
CA SER A 263 14.05 10.04 16.97
C SER A 263 13.87 8.86 16.01
N VAL A 264 14.60 7.78 16.25
CA VAL A 264 14.32 6.51 15.58
C VAL A 264 13.00 5.96 16.12
N LEU A 265 12.07 5.77 15.23
CA LEU A 265 10.78 5.17 15.56
C LEU A 265 10.76 3.74 15.04
N GLY A 266 10.72 2.77 15.95
CA GLY A 266 10.48 1.40 15.58
C GLY A 266 11.63 0.45 15.84
N GLN A 267 11.46 -0.72 15.32
CA GLN A 267 12.34 -1.88 15.47
C GLN A 267 13.04 -2.14 14.14
N ILE A 268 14.32 -2.34 14.17
CA ILE A 268 15.06 -2.81 12.99
C ILE A 268 15.00 -4.32 12.97
N PHE A 269 14.58 -4.87 11.84
CA PHE A 269 14.59 -6.30 11.58
C PHE A 269 15.65 -6.56 10.52
N PHE A 270 16.51 -7.51 10.78
CA PHE A 270 17.40 -8.03 9.77
C PHE A 270 16.70 -9.16 9.03
N VAL A 271 16.84 -9.18 7.73
CA VAL A 271 16.31 -10.23 6.86
C VAL A 271 17.44 -10.77 6.00
N ASP A 272 17.32 -12.02 5.58
CA ASP A 272 18.22 -12.59 4.58
C ASP A 272 17.94 -12.06 3.17
N ALA A 273 18.72 -12.49 2.20
CA ALA A 273 18.57 -12.11 0.80
C ALA A 273 17.21 -12.52 0.18
N ASN A 274 16.45 -13.38 0.85
CA ASN A 274 15.14 -13.83 0.44
C ASN A 274 14.00 -13.12 1.19
N GLY A 275 14.34 -12.12 2.03
CA GLY A 275 13.37 -11.39 2.84
C GLY A 275 12.89 -12.14 4.09
N MET A 276 13.52 -13.26 4.44
CA MET A 276 13.18 -14.02 5.64
C MET A 276 13.82 -13.38 6.87
N ALA A 277 13.04 -13.25 7.94
CA ALA A 277 13.55 -12.70 9.19
C ALA A 277 14.70 -13.55 9.73
N LEU A 278 15.81 -12.88 10.03
CA LEU A 278 16.92 -13.51 10.72
C LEU A 278 16.63 -13.60 12.21
N THR A 279 16.85 -14.77 12.77
CA THR A 279 16.79 -15.00 14.21
C THR A 279 18.21 -15.15 14.74
N PRO A 280 18.56 -14.46 15.84
CA PRO A 280 19.85 -14.64 16.47
C PRO A 280 20.07 -16.11 16.86
N GLU A 281 21.30 -16.56 16.83
CA GLU A 281 21.66 -17.85 17.42
C GLU A 281 21.35 -17.89 18.92
N GLU A 282 21.08 -19.10 19.44
CA GLU A 282 20.84 -19.31 20.86
C GLU A 282 22.05 -18.86 21.69
N GLY A 283 21.85 -17.92 22.58
CA GLY A 283 22.91 -17.29 23.38
C GLY A 283 23.44 -15.97 22.83
N CYS A 284 23.07 -15.62 21.62
CA CYS A 284 23.38 -14.36 20.95
C CYS A 284 22.16 -13.44 20.88
N ALA A 285 21.36 -13.46 21.89
CA ALA A 285 20.05 -12.84 21.79
C ALA A 285 20.15 -11.36 21.95
N SER A 286 19.82 -10.62 20.95
CA SER A 286 19.02 -9.48 21.24
C SER A 286 18.53 -8.79 20.02
N SER A 287 17.46 -8.28 20.13
CA SER A 287 16.77 -7.49 19.17
C SER A 287 17.03 -6.03 19.48
N LEU A 288 17.25 -5.25 18.48
CA LEU A 288 17.46 -3.83 18.61
C LEU A 288 16.11 -3.13 18.75
N THR A 289 15.78 -2.72 19.95
CA THR A 289 14.75 -1.70 20.17
C THR A 289 15.44 -0.37 20.40
N PHE A 290 15.08 0.58 19.56
CA PHE A 290 15.43 1.96 19.84
C PHE A 290 14.66 2.45 21.06
N PRO A 291 15.26 3.37 21.85
CA PRO A 291 14.69 3.76 23.14
C PRO A 291 13.30 4.40 23.09
N TYR A 292 12.75 4.60 21.93
CA TYR A 292 11.41 5.18 21.75
C TYR A 292 10.33 4.19 21.34
N GLY A 293 10.69 2.96 21.12
CA GLY A 293 9.76 1.88 20.72
C GLY A 293 9.16 1.13 21.89
N GLY A 294 8.64 1.79 22.88
CA GLY A 294 7.80 1.14 23.87
C GLY A 294 8.50 0.31 24.93
N GLY A 295 9.61 0.77 25.47
CA GLY A 295 10.12 0.33 26.77
C GLY A 295 10.84 -1.01 26.82
N GLY A 296 11.37 -1.45 25.75
CA GLY A 296 12.36 -2.53 25.72
C GLY A 296 13.74 -1.99 26.06
N ALA A 297 14.50 -2.72 26.86
CA ALA A 297 15.94 -2.55 26.91
C ALA A 297 16.50 -2.64 25.48
N GLY A 298 17.54 -1.88 25.20
CA GLY A 298 18.23 -1.92 23.92
C GLY A 298 18.40 -3.37 23.48
N GLN A 299 18.27 -3.57 22.21
CA GLN A 299 18.40 -4.89 21.64
C GLN A 299 19.77 -4.96 21.05
N ASP A 300 20.57 -5.86 21.58
CA ASP A 300 21.91 -6.12 21.13
C ASP A 300 21.86 -7.14 20.03
N TRP A 301 22.49 -6.88 18.94
CA TRP A 301 22.74 -7.88 17.92
C TRP A 301 24.07 -8.54 18.25
N ASP A 302 24.04 -9.78 18.61
CA ASP A 302 25.28 -10.51 18.88
C ASP A 302 26.05 -10.74 17.58
N ILE A 303 27.33 -10.46 17.61
CA ILE A 303 28.25 -10.66 16.50
C ILE A 303 28.27 -12.11 15.98
N CYS A 304 27.92 -13.07 16.84
CA CYS A 304 27.82 -14.47 16.48
C CYS A 304 26.51 -14.79 15.71
N SER A 305 25.56 -13.90 15.66
CA SER A 305 24.31 -14.09 14.92
C SER A 305 24.31 -13.46 13.54
N ALA A 306 25.44 -12.91 13.09
CA ALA A 306 25.57 -12.53 11.71
C ALA A 306 25.41 -13.80 10.84
N PRO A 307 24.45 -13.85 9.92
CA PRO A 307 24.31 -15.00 9.05
C PRO A 307 25.54 -15.13 8.16
N GLU A 308 26.07 -16.33 8.05
CA GLU A 308 27.05 -16.68 7.03
C GLU A 308 26.44 -16.70 5.63
#